data_def9e2fdbc378a92f8fe7e6ec37a860f
#
_entry.id   def9e2fdbc378a92f8fe7e6ec37a860f
#
_cell.length_a   1.000
_cell.length_b   1.000
_cell.length_c   1.000
_cell.angle_alpha   90.00
_cell.angle_beta   90.00
_cell.angle_gamma   90.00
#
_symmetry.space_group_name_H-M   'P 1'
#
loop_
_entity.id
_entity.type
_entity.pdbx_description
1 polymer ?
#
loop_
_entity_poly.entity_id
_entity_poly.type
_entity_poly.pdbx_seq_one_letter_code
_entity_poly.pdbx_strand_id
1 'polypeptide(L)'
;AMLFLVITMICGFALNFFLVTHDFWGIAKGILPNLAKDQEGKHLIQLLGMVATTFSIAGAFYQCYAVRERSWNANDWKKARRDTMMGIGVLGGISLLIMLTGASVLSGTGVGKSLPEISMMFNELLGPQSMRFFCIGILAAAFSSLFVNPLIGGTVLADGLGKDCRVSVNWTKAATSAGMLLGMAV
;
A
#
# COMPACT_ATOMS: atom_id res chain seq x y z
N ALA A 1 8.16 15.79 -5.02
CA ALA A 1 7.46 15.15 -6.15
C ALA A 1 6.60 13.97 -5.71
N MET A 2 7.16 12.98 -4.99
CA MET A 2 6.47 11.75 -4.59
C MET A 2 5.26 12.00 -3.66
N LEU A 3 5.44 12.83 -2.62
CA LEU A 3 4.34 13.19 -1.70
C LEU A 3 3.18 13.86 -2.46
N PHE A 4 3.48 14.71 -3.42
CA PHE A 4 2.46 15.38 -4.25
C PHE A 4 1.66 14.37 -5.07
N LEU A 5 2.31 13.38 -5.69
CA LEU A 5 1.64 12.33 -6.46
C LEU A 5 0.72 11.46 -5.57
N VAL A 6 1.20 11.09 -4.38
CA VAL A 6 0.40 10.35 -3.41
C VAL A 6 -0.82 11.14 -2.95
N ILE A 7 -0.65 12.43 -2.61
CA ILE A 7 -1.77 13.29 -2.21
C ILE A 7 -2.78 13.43 -3.36
N THR A 8 -2.32 13.64 -4.59
CA THR A 8 -3.19 13.75 -5.77
C THR A 8 -4.00 12.48 -5.97
N MET A 9 -3.37 11.31 -5.81
CA MET A 9 -4.06 10.01 -5.91
C MET A 9 -5.10 9.82 -4.80
N ILE A 10 -4.77 10.18 -3.55
CA ILE A 10 -5.72 10.12 -2.42
C ILE A 10 -6.91 11.05 -2.68
N CYS A 11 -6.65 12.29 -3.10
CA CYS A 11 -7.71 13.23 -3.43
C CYS A 11 -8.60 12.72 -4.58
N GLY A 12 -8.00 12.08 -5.60
CA GLY A 12 -8.74 11.46 -6.69
C GLY A 12 -9.69 10.37 -6.22
N PHE A 13 -9.21 9.44 -5.37
CA PHE A 13 -10.07 8.40 -4.80
C PHE A 13 -11.14 8.98 -3.85
N ALA A 14 -10.79 9.96 -3.04
CA ALA A 14 -11.75 10.60 -2.14
C ALA A 14 -12.86 11.32 -2.93
N LEU A 15 -12.50 12.10 -3.95
CA LEU A 15 -13.48 12.78 -4.82
C LEU A 15 -14.35 11.76 -5.55
N ASN A 16 -13.76 10.70 -6.11
CA ASN A 16 -14.51 9.64 -6.78
C ASN A 16 -15.49 8.97 -5.81
N PHE A 17 -15.06 8.69 -4.59
CA PHE A 17 -15.94 8.14 -3.56
C PHE A 17 -17.16 9.03 -3.27
N PHE A 18 -17.02 10.35 -3.25
CA PHE A 18 -18.13 11.27 -3.00
C PHE A 18 -19.04 11.47 -4.23
N LEU A 19 -18.54 11.26 -5.43
CA LEU A 19 -19.31 11.45 -6.68
C LEU A 19 -20.11 10.21 -7.09
N VAL A 20 -19.57 9.02 -6.79
CA VAL A 20 -20.25 7.76 -7.10
C VAL A 20 -21.37 7.48 -6.11
N THR A 21 -22.54 7.09 -6.60
CA THR A 21 -23.66 6.67 -5.74
C THR A 21 -23.34 5.34 -5.07
N HIS A 22 -23.36 5.31 -3.75
CA HIS A 22 -23.03 4.14 -2.95
C HIS A 22 -24.28 3.47 -2.39
N ASP A 23 -24.39 2.16 -2.57
CA ASP A 23 -25.31 1.33 -1.79
C ASP A 23 -24.69 1.01 -0.42
N PHE A 24 -24.89 1.92 0.55
CA PHE A 24 -24.39 1.74 1.93
C PHE A 24 -24.88 0.46 2.58
N TRP A 25 -26.08 0.00 2.20
CA TRP A 25 -26.64 -1.24 2.74
C TRP A 25 -25.95 -2.48 2.17
N GLY A 26 -25.63 -2.46 0.87
CA GLY A 26 -24.81 -3.48 0.23
C GLY A 26 -23.41 -3.55 0.80
N ILE A 27 -22.78 -2.39 1.04
CA ILE A 27 -21.45 -2.28 1.69
C ILE A 27 -21.50 -2.87 3.12
N ALA A 28 -22.49 -2.51 3.92
CA ALA A 28 -22.64 -3.02 5.29
C ALA A 28 -22.81 -4.56 5.32
N LYS A 29 -23.58 -5.11 4.39
CA LYS A 29 -23.70 -6.56 4.23
C LYS A 29 -22.42 -7.24 3.77
N GLY A 30 -21.59 -6.54 2.98
CA GLY A 30 -20.32 -7.04 2.47
C GLY A 30 -19.21 -7.09 3.53
N ILE A 31 -19.34 -6.41 4.68
CA ILE A 31 -18.37 -6.47 5.77
C ILE A 31 -18.27 -7.89 6.37
N LEU A 32 -19.38 -8.62 6.35
CA LEU A 32 -19.40 -10.01 6.81
C LEU A 32 -19.20 -10.93 5.62
N PRO A 33 -18.03 -11.61 5.51
CA PRO A 33 -17.77 -12.52 4.41
C PRO A 33 -18.76 -13.69 4.46
N ASN A 34 -19.50 -13.91 3.39
CA ASN A 34 -20.43 -15.04 3.29
C ASN A 34 -19.69 -16.27 2.78
N LEU A 35 -18.95 -16.93 3.68
CA LEU A 35 -18.15 -18.11 3.38
C LEU A 35 -19.01 -19.33 2.97
N ALA A 36 -20.29 -19.34 3.32
CA ALA A 36 -21.21 -20.44 2.98
C ALA A 36 -21.51 -20.55 1.47
N LYS A 37 -21.28 -19.49 0.69
CA LYS A 37 -21.46 -19.48 -0.77
C LYS A 37 -20.17 -19.77 -1.54
N ASP A 38 -19.04 -19.93 -0.86
CA ASP A 38 -17.74 -20.17 -1.47
C ASP A 38 -17.54 -21.68 -1.73
N GLN A 39 -18.28 -22.22 -2.68
CA GLN A 39 -18.24 -23.66 -3.01
C GLN A 39 -16.86 -24.12 -3.53
N GLU A 40 -16.03 -23.21 -4.02
CA GLU A 40 -14.72 -23.52 -4.59
C GLU A 40 -13.54 -22.99 -3.77
N GLY A 41 -13.77 -22.36 -2.61
CA GLY A 41 -12.72 -21.80 -1.76
C GLY A 41 -11.99 -20.58 -2.39
N LYS A 42 -12.45 -20.08 -3.53
CA LYS A 42 -11.79 -18.98 -4.25
C LYS A 42 -11.79 -17.67 -3.46
N HIS A 43 -12.91 -17.36 -2.79
CA HIS A 43 -13.00 -16.14 -1.98
C HIS A 43 -12.09 -16.22 -0.74
N LEU A 44 -11.98 -17.41 -0.14
CA LEU A 44 -11.08 -17.64 0.99
C LEU A 44 -9.63 -17.45 0.58
N ILE A 45 -9.21 -17.97 -0.58
CA ILE A 45 -7.85 -17.79 -1.12
C ILE A 45 -7.56 -16.32 -1.39
N GLN A 46 -8.51 -15.58 -1.95
CA GLN A 46 -8.36 -14.14 -2.18
C GLN A 46 -8.21 -13.36 -0.87
N LEU A 47 -9.02 -13.65 0.13
CA LEU A 47 -8.92 -13.03 1.46
C LEU A 47 -7.58 -13.35 2.13
N LEU A 48 -7.15 -14.61 2.08
CA LEU A 48 -5.84 -15.01 2.60
C LEU A 48 -4.69 -14.30 1.87
N GLY A 49 -4.79 -14.16 0.54
CA GLY A 49 -3.84 -13.40 -0.25
C GLY A 49 -3.76 -11.94 0.18
N MET A 50 -4.88 -11.26 0.40
CA MET A 50 -4.93 -9.89 0.89
C MET A 50 -4.29 -9.75 2.27
N VAL A 51 -4.60 -10.65 3.21
CA VAL A 51 -4.00 -10.65 4.55
C VAL A 51 -2.50 -10.89 4.46
N ALA A 52 -2.06 -11.88 3.68
CA ALA A 52 -0.66 -12.22 3.52
C ALA A 52 0.18 -11.10 2.91
N THR A 53 -0.37 -10.39 1.91
CA THR A 53 0.33 -9.26 1.29
C THR A 53 0.38 -8.01 2.18
N THR A 54 -0.59 -7.86 3.08
CA THR A 54 -0.63 -6.73 4.02
C THR A 54 0.30 -6.93 5.21
N PHE A 55 0.48 -8.18 5.65
CA PHE A 55 1.32 -8.52 6.79
C PHE A 55 2.77 -8.74 6.38
N SER A 56 3.56 -7.67 6.39
CA SER A 56 5.00 -7.73 6.08
C SER A 56 5.85 -7.85 7.35
N ILE A 57 6.45 -9.01 7.57
CA ILE A 57 7.40 -9.24 8.66
C ILE A 57 8.60 -8.30 8.53
N ALA A 58 9.13 -8.13 7.32
CA ALA A 58 10.24 -7.22 7.03
C ALA A 58 9.91 -5.77 7.42
N GLY A 59 8.67 -5.32 7.12
CA GLY A 59 8.18 -3.99 7.54
C GLY A 59 8.10 -3.84 9.06
N ALA A 60 7.67 -4.89 9.78
CA ALA A 60 7.61 -4.88 11.23
C ALA A 60 9.01 -4.77 11.85
N PHE A 61 10.00 -5.52 11.34
CA PHE A 61 11.39 -5.39 11.77
C PHE A 61 11.95 -4.00 11.47
N TYR A 62 11.68 -3.47 10.28
CA TYR A 62 12.15 -2.13 9.91
C TYR A 62 11.62 -1.04 10.84
N GLN A 63 10.44 -1.21 11.43
CA GLN A 63 9.92 -0.27 12.42
C GLN A 63 10.86 -0.12 13.64
N CYS A 64 11.54 -1.19 14.05
CA CYS A 64 12.52 -1.13 15.13
C CYS A 64 13.71 -0.25 14.74
N TYR A 65 14.20 -0.38 13.50
CA TYR A 65 15.27 0.48 12.99
C TYR A 65 14.84 1.94 12.86
N ALA A 66 13.61 2.20 12.41
CA ALA A 66 13.06 3.54 12.32
C ALA A 66 12.96 4.24 13.69
N VAL A 67 12.58 3.51 14.74
CA VAL A 67 12.57 4.02 16.13
C VAL A 67 13.98 4.36 16.58
N ARG A 68 14.96 3.49 16.30
CA ARG A 68 16.36 3.70 16.62
C ARG A 68 16.96 4.89 15.86
N GLU A 69 16.67 5.04 14.59
CA GLU A 69 17.12 6.17 13.75
C GLU A 69 16.59 7.51 14.28
N ARG A 70 15.37 7.52 14.81
CA ARG A 70 14.76 8.69 15.45
C ARG A 70 15.28 8.94 16.87
N SER A 71 16.19 8.10 17.38
CA SER A 71 16.72 8.15 18.74
C SER A 71 15.63 8.14 19.82
N TRP A 72 14.51 7.49 19.54
CA TRP A 72 13.43 7.34 20.52
C TRP A 72 13.80 6.30 21.57
N ASN A 73 13.43 6.59 22.83
CA ASN A 73 13.66 5.72 23.97
C ASN A 73 12.33 5.34 24.65
N ALA A 74 12.38 4.59 25.73
CA ALA A 74 11.20 4.12 26.47
C ALA A 74 10.26 5.26 26.92
N ASN A 75 10.79 6.46 27.16
CA ASN A 75 9.99 7.61 27.56
C ASN A 75 9.16 8.19 26.39
N ASP A 76 9.57 7.92 25.16
CA ASP A 76 8.88 8.38 23.95
C ASP A 76 7.77 7.44 23.49
N TRP A 77 7.40 6.42 24.28
CA TRP A 77 6.35 5.44 23.96
C TRP A 77 5.06 6.08 23.46
N LYS A 78 4.61 7.17 24.10
CA LYS A 78 3.36 7.86 23.70
C LYS A 78 3.48 8.46 22.31
N LYS A 79 4.64 8.99 21.93
CA LYS A 79 4.93 9.54 20.60
C LYS A 79 4.95 8.41 19.56
N ALA A 80 5.70 7.34 19.86
CA ALA A 80 5.81 6.18 18.99
C ALA A 80 4.43 5.54 18.71
N ARG A 81 3.63 5.33 19.75
CA ARG A 81 2.28 4.81 19.62
C ARG A 81 1.38 5.71 18.75
N ARG A 82 1.43 7.02 18.99
CA ARG A 82 0.62 7.98 18.21
C ARG A 82 1.04 7.98 16.74
N ASP A 83 2.33 8.00 16.44
CA ASP A 83 2.88 7.95 15.09
C ASP A 83 2.41 6.69 14.35
N THR A 84 2.54 5.53 14.99
CA THR A 84 2.10 4.24 14.43
C THR A 84 0.59 4.21 14.21
N MET A 85 -0.22 4.65 15.19
CA MET A 85 -1.68 4.66 15.04
C MET A 85 -2.14 5.60 13.94
N MET A 86 -1.51 6.78 13.81
CA MET A 86 -1.81 7.71 12.71
C MET A 86 -1.42 7.12 11.36
N GLY A 87 -0.23 6.51 11.25
CA GLY A 87 0.21 5.86 10.02
C GLY A 87 -0.72 4.73 9.57
N ILE A 88 -1.07 3.82 10.48
CA ILE A 88 -2.00 2.72 10.21
C ILE A 88 -3.39 3.25 9.87
N GLY A 89 -3.87 4.26 10.59
CA GLY A 89 -5.18 4.87 10.33
C GLY A 89 -5.28 5.51 8.95
N VAL A 90 -4.26 6.26 8.54
CA VAL A 90 -4.19 6.87 7.22
C VAL A 90 -4.12 5.80 6.13
N LEU A 91 -3.22 4.83 6.25
CA LEU A 91 -3.09 3.75 5.25
C LEU A 91 -4.36 2.90 5.17
N GLY A 92 -4.95 2.54 6.31
CA GLY A 92 -6.22 1.81 6.36
C GLY A 92 -7.37 2.58 5.73
N GLY A 93 -7.46 3.88 6.02
CA GLY A 93 -8.45 4.77 5.40
C GLY A 93 -8.32 4.85 3.88
N ILE A 94 -7.10 5.00 3.35
CA ILE A 94 -6.84 5.00 1.91
C ILE A 94 -7.22 3.66 1.30
N SER A 95 -6.81 2.54 1.91
CA SER A 95 -7.15 1.20 1.42
C SER A 95 -8.66 0.99 1.38
N LEU A 96 -9.38 1.44 2.39
CA LEU A 96 -10.84 1.39 2.47
C LEU A 96 -11.49 2.20 1.35
N LEU A 97 -11.02 3.43 1.10
CA LEU A 97 -11.50 4.27 -0.01
C LEU A 97 -11.32 3.58 -1.36
N ILE A 98 -10.15 3.00 -1.60
CA ILE A 98 -9.86 2.27 -2.85
C ILE A 98 -10.80 1.07 -3.00
N MET A 99 -10.97 0.28 -1.94
CA MET A 99 -11.84 -0.90 -1.96
C MET A 99 -13.30 -0.52 -2.18
N LEU A 100 -13.81 0.51 -1.51
CA LEU A 100 -15.19 0.96 -1.65
C LEU A 100 -15.46 1.53 -3.04
N THR A 101 -14.53 2.32 -3.58
CA THR A 101 -14.62 2.83 -4.94
C THR A 101 -14.61 1.68 -5.96
N GLY A 102 -13.71 0.71 -5.79
CA GLY A 102 -13.65 -0.48 -6.64
C GLY A 102 -14.94 -1.31 -6.59
N ALA A 103 -15.45 -1.53 -5.39
CA ALA A 103 -16.71 -2.25 -5.20
C ALA A 103 -17.90 -1.54 -5.85
N SER A 104 -17.97 -0.21 -5.78
CA SER A 104 -19.08 0.56 -6.36
C SER A 104 -19.05 0.60 -7.89
N VAL A 105 -17.86 0.72 -8.47
CA VAL A 105 -17.73 0.91 -9.94
C VAL A 105 -17.58 -0.42 -10.68
N LEU A 106 -16.85 -1.38 -10.11
CA LEU A 106 -16.52 -2.65 -10.79
C LEU A 106 -17.48 -3.79 -10.44
N SER A 107 -18.35 -3.61 -9.44
CA SER A 107 -19.28 -4.65 -9.00
C SER A 107 -20.28 -4.98 -10.11
N GLY A 108 -20.40 -6.28 -10.42
CA GLY A 108 -21.36 -6.76 -11.42
C GLY A 108 -20.92 -6.63 -12.89
N THR A 109 -19.81 -5.95 -13.17
CA THR A 109 -19.35 -5.77 -14.57
C THR A 109 -18.51 -6.94 -15.09
N GLY A 110 -18.05 -7.84 -14.21
CA GLY A 110 -17.08 -8.88 -14.55
C GLY A 110 -15.71 -8.33 -14.97
N VAL A 111 -15.52 -7.02 -14.85
CA VAL A 111 -14.35 -6.23 -15.20
C VAL A 111 -13.40 -6.19 -14.00
N GLY A 112 -12.12 -6.01 -14.21
CA GLY A 112 -11.12 -5.86 -13.13
C GLY A 112 -9.95 -6.84 -13.25
N LYS A 113 -9.83 -7.52 -14.41
CA LYS A 113 -8.72 -8.43 -14.68
C LYS A 113 -7.49 -7.75 -15.30
N SER A 114 -7.67 -6.55 -15.83
CA SER A 114 -6.59 -5.79 -16.49
C SER A 114 -6.48 -4.36 -15.95
N LEU A 115 -5.29 -3.75 -16.08
CA LEU A 115 -5.05 -2.38 -15.66
C LEU A 115 -5.97 -1.35 -16.34
N PRO A 116 -6.24 -1.45 -17.65
CA PRO A 116 -7.20 -0.57 -18.31
C PRO A 116 -8.61 -0.65 -17.71
N GLU A 117 -9.07 -1.85 -17.38
CA GLU A 117 -10.37 -2.05 -16.75
C GLU A 117 -10.44 -1.43 -15.35
N ILE A 118 -9.39 -1.58 -14.55
CA ILE A 118 -9.32 -0.95 -13.22
C ILE A 118 -9.31 0.57 -13.35
N SER A 119 -8.67 1.13 -14.40
CA SER A 119 -8.65 2.58 -14.63
C SER A 119 -10.05 3.18 -14.88
N MET A 120 -11.02 2.35 -15.29
CA MET A 120 -12.42 2.79 -15.49
C MET A 120 -13.07 3.30 -14.20
N MET A 121 -12.51 2.94 -13.01
CA MET A 121 -12.95 3.50 -11.73
C MET A 121 -12.91 5.03 -11.70
N PHE A 122 -12.04 5.63 -12.50
CA PHE A 122 -11.86 7.09 -12.57
C PHE A 122 -12.57 7.74 -13.76
N ASN A 123 -13.30 6.98 -14.58
CA ASN A 123 -13.93 7.51 -15.80
C ASN A 123 -14.97 8.59 -15.49
N GLU A 124 -15.72 8.46 -14.41
CA GLU A 124 -16.70 9.49 -14.02
C GLU A 124 -16.06 10.81 -13.64
N LEU A 125 -14.82 10.76 -13.09
CA LEU A 125 -14.08 11.93 -12.63
C LEU A 125 -13.19 12.55 -13.71
N LEU A 126 -12.49 11.71 -14.46
CA LEU A 126 -11.38 12.09 -15.35
C LEU A 126 -11.67 11.81 -16.83
N GLY A 127 -12.79 11.17 -17.13
CA GLY A 127 -13.18 10.80 -18.49
C GLY A 127 -12.05 10.07 -19.24
N PRO A 128 -11.72 10.46 -20.48
CA PRO A 128 -10.70 9.78 -21.30
C PRO A 128 -9.28 9.84 -20.72
N GLN A 129 -9.02 10.68 -19.72
CA GLN A 129 -7.71 10.81 -19.08
C GLN A 129 -7.50 9.82 -17.92
N SER A 130 -8.54 9.07 -17.51
CA SER A 130 -8.52 8.14 -16.39
C SER A 130 -7.34 7.17 -16.44
N MET A 131 -7.09 6.56 -17.60
CA MET A 131 -5.97 5.63 -17.82
C MET A 131 -4.61 6.28 -17.57
N ARG A 132 -4.40 7.52 -18.03
CA ARG A 132 -3.13 8.23 -17.84
C ARG A 132 -2.86 8.51 -16.37
N PHE A 133 -3.85 9.04 -15.65
CA PHE A 133 -3.74 9.31 -14.22
C PHE A 133 -3.50 8.03 -13.41
N PHE A 134 -4.21 6.96 -13.76
CA PHE A 134 -4.05 5.68 -13.12
C PHE A 134 -2.66 5.09 -13.34
N CYS A 135 -2.13 5.13 -14.57
CA CYS A 135 -0.76 4.70 -14.88
C CYS A 135 0.29 5.51 -14.13
N ILE A 136 0.12 6.84 -14.01
CA ILE A 136 1.03 7.67 -13.22
C ILE A 136 1.00 7.28 -11.74
N GLY A 137 -0.18 6.98 -11.19
CA GLY A 137 -0.33 6.50 -9.82
C GLY A 137 0.37 5.16 -9.58
N ILE A 138 0.19 4.18 -10.46
CA ILE A 138 0.86 2.88 -10.39
C ILE A 138 2.38 3.05 -10.53
N LEU A 139 2.83 3.87 -11.47
CA LEU A 139 4.25 4.14 -11.65
C LEU A 139 4.86 4.73 -10.36
N ALA A 140 4.18 5.70 -9.74
CA ALA A 140 4.62 6.30 -8.49
C ALA A 140 4.68 5.27 -7.35
N ALA A 141 3.70 4.37 -7.25
CA ALA A 141 3.68 3.28 -6.28
C ALA A 141 4.82 2.27 -6.50
N ALA A 142 5.06 1.90 -7.77
CA ALA A 142 6.16 1.01 -8.16
C ALA A 142 7.52 1.61 -7.80
N PHE A 143 7.74 2.89 -8.12
CA PHE A 143 8.95 3.60 -7.72
C PHE A 143 9.13 3.65 -6.20
N SER A 144 8.05 3.90 -5.44
CA SER A 144 8.10 3.86 -3.99
C SER A 144 8.59 2.51 -3.47
N SER A 145 8.02 1.43 -3.97
CA SER A 145 8.39 0.07 -3.58
C SER A 145 9.84 -0.27 -3.97
N LEU A 146 10.29 0.21 -5.13
CA LEU A 146 11.66 0.01 -5.60
C LEU A 146 12.70 0.66 -4.67
N PHE A 147 12.38 1.75 -3.98
CA PHE A 147 13.26 2.37 -3.01
C PHE A 147 13.12 1.79 -1.61
N VAL A 148 11.89 1.60 -1.15
CA VAL A 148 11.62 1.22 0.25
C VAL A 148 12.03 -0.23 0.53
N ASN A 149 11.69 -1.18 -0.34
CA ASN A 149 12.00 -2.59 -0.09
C ASN A 149 13.50 -2.89 -0.05
N PRO A 150 14.34 -2.41 -0.99
CA PRO A 150 15.78 -2.57 -0.88
C PRO A 150 16.39 -1.85 0.32
N LEU A 151 15.82 -0.70 0.74
CA LEU A 151 16.28 -0.01 1.93
C LEU A 151 16.05 -0.86 3.18
N ILE A 152 14.88 -1.46 3.31
CA ILE A 152 14.57 -2.41 4.40
C ILE A 152 15.56 -3.58 4.36
N GLY A 153 15.72 -4.20 3.17
CA GLY A 153 16.63 -5.33 2.99
C GLY A 153 18.08 -4.98 3.31
N GLY A 154 18.57 -3.84 2.83
CA GLY A 154 19.93 -3.35 3.09
C GLY A 154 20.20 -3.07 4.56
N THR A 155 19.22 -2.50 5.27
CA THR A 155 19.31 -2.23 6.72
C THR A 155 19.36 -3.53 7.51
N VAL A 156 18.47 -4.46 7.24
CA VAL A 156 18.41 -5.78 7.91
C VAL A 156 19.68 -6.60 7.62
N LEU A 157 20.15 -6.57 6.37
CA LEU A 157 21.39 -7.26 5.99
C LEU A 157 22.60 -6.68 6.70
N ALA A 158 22.71 -5.35 6.80
CA ALA A 158 23.80 -4.68 7.51
C ALA A 158 23.84 -5.11 8.98
N ASP A 159 22.68 -5.12 9.65
CA ASP A 159 22.56 -5.53 11.05
C ASP A 159 22.91 -7.02 11.23
N GLY A 160 22.39 -7.89 10.36
CA GLY A 160 22.70 -9.33 10.37
C GLY A 160 24.19 -9.66 10.16
N LEU A 161 24.92 -8.78 9.49
CA LEU A 161 26.38 -8.87 9.32
C LEU A 161 27.17 -8.16 10.44
N GLY A 162 26.52 -7.68 11.48
CA GLY A 162 27.13 -6.96 12.59
C GLY A 162 27.71 -5.60 12.19
N LYS A 163 27.21 -5.01 11.09
CA LYS A 163 27.60 -3.69 10.60
C LYS A 163 26.64 -2.61 11.13
N ASP A 164 27.08 -1.35 11.07
CA ASP A 164 26.19 -0.24 11.42
C ASP A 164 25.04 -0.16 10.38
N CYS A 165 23.82 -0.35 10.86
CA CYS A 165 22.61 -0.42 10.07
C CYS A 165 21.96 0.94 9.77
N ARG A 166 22.57 2.06 10.20
CA ARG A 166 22.05 3.39 9.90
C ARG A 166 22.05 3.66 8.42
N VAL A 167 20.97 4.29 7.93
CA VAL A 167 20.78 4.60 6.49
C VAL A 167 21.90 5.51 5.94
N SER A 168 22.52 6.32 6.80
CA SER A 168 23.62 7.22 6.41
C SER A 168 24.93 6.52 6.07
N VAL A 169 25.12 5.28 6.53
CA VAL A 169 26.40 4.55 6.41
C VAL A 169 26.57 3.95 5.03
N ASN A 170 27.81 4.02 4.50
CA ASN A 170 28.13 3.57 3.14
C ASN A 170 27.81 2.09 2.90
N TRP A 171 27.98 1.23 3.90
CA TRP A 171 27.67 -0.19 3.81
C TRP A 171 26.18 -0.44 3.56
N THR A 172 25.30 0.21 4.35
CA THR A 172 23.85 0.14 4.17
C THR A 172 23.42 0.69 2.80
N LYS A 173 24.03 1.80 2.37
CA LYS A 173 23.79 2.37 1.04
C LYS A 173 24.19 1.40 -0.07
N ALA A 174 25.36 0.76 0.04
CA ALA A 174 25.84 -0.20 -0.94
C ALA A 174 24.91 -1.43 -1.03
N ALA A 175 24.51 -1.99 0.11
CA ALA A 175 23.57 -3.10 0.17
C ALA A 175 22.21 -2.75 -0.43
N THR A 176 21.67 -1.54 -0.10
CA THR A 176 20.43 -1.01 -0.68
C THR A 176 20.54 -0.85 -2.20
N SER A 177 21.64 -0.24 -2.69
CA SER A 177 21.87 -0.05 -4.12
C SER A 177 21.99 -1.38 -4.86
N ALA A 178 22.69 -2.37 -4.28
CA ALA A 178 22.76 -3.71 -4.85
C ALA A 178 21.36 -4.36 -4.94
N GLY A 179 20.54 -4.25 -3.88
CA GLY A 179 19.16 -4.73 -3.89
C GLY A 179 18.29 -4.06 -4.96
N MET A 180 18.46 -2.73 -5.17
CA MET A 180 17.77 -2.00 -6.24
C MET A 180 18.17 -2.52 -7.62
N LEU A 181 19.48 -2.67 -7.87
CA LEU A 181 19.99 -3.16 -9.17
C LEU A 181 19.51 -4.59 -9.45
N LEU A 182 19.51 -5.46 -8.46
CA LEU A 182 18.97 -6.81 -8.59
C LEU A 182 17.47 -6.80 -8.90
N GLY A 183 16.69 -5.96 -8.21
CA GLY A 183 15.26 -5.82 -8.48
C GLY A 183 14.91 -5.18 -9.83
N MET A 184 15.84 -4.46 -10.44
CA MET A 184 15.68 -3.92 -11.81
C MET A 184 16.08 -4.93 -12.89
N ALA A 185 16.88 -5.96 -12.54
CA ALA A 185 17.38 -6.95 -13.48
C ALA A 185 16.44 -8.16 -13.65
N VAL A 186 15.46 -8.32 -12.75
CA VAL A 186 14.44 -9.38 -12.76
C VAL A 186 13.13 -8.86 -13.33
#